data_8ea4883fab715638ca22462ab629b529
#
_entry.id   8ea4883fab715638ca22462ab629b529
#
_cell.length_a   1.000
_cell.length_b   1.000
_cell.length_c   1.000
_cell.angle_alpha   90.00
_cell.angle_beta   90.00
_cell.angle_gamma   90.00
#
_symmetry.space_group_name_H-M   'P 1'
#
loop_
_entity.id
_entity.type
_entity.pdbx_description
1 polymer ?
#
loop_
_entity_poly.entity_id
_entity_poly.type
_entity_poly.pdbx_seq_one_letter_code
_entity_poly.pdbx_strand_id
1 'polypeptide(L)'
;MLYTFPDYYEKFKCIGTDCPDTCCACWEIVADDKSLKNYIKYRGKFKKQLLKNINFFKKTFRQTDNLRCAFLNRDNLCNMQLQMGEAALCRTCTNYPRHIEEFENVREISLSVSCPVVAEILLNDSNKTDFISVERDNEEEFKDFDLLLYSKLCDARSIMIEILQNREIPIELRMQVSIAFGHDIQGRINRNEIFS
;
A
#
# COMPACT_ATOMS: atom_id res chain seq x y z
N MET A 1 -5.75 19.05 -4.65
CA MET A 1 -5.67 17.69 -4.06
C MET A 1 -4.60 17.65 -2.99
N LEU A 2 -4.93 17.17 -1.80
CA LEU A 2 -4.03 17.08 -0.65
C LEU A 2 -3.40 15.68 -0.61
N TYR A 3 -2.07 15.62 -0.59
CA TYR A 3 -1.31 14.38 -0.42
C TYR A 3 -0.75 14.34 0.99
N THR A 4 -1.08 13.31 1.75
CA THR A 4 -0.58 13.10 3.12
C THR A 4 0.22 11.80 3.20
N PHE A 5 1.40 11.86 3.77
CA PHE A 5 2.30 10.71 3.91
C PHE A 5 3.16 10.85 5.18
N PRO A 6 3.66 9.74 5.74
CA PRO A 6 4.52 9.80 6.92
C PRO A 6 5.88 10.41 6.57
N ASP A 7 6.52 11.03 7.54
CA ASP A 7 7.81 11.73 7.42
C ASP A 7 8.97 10.83 6.96
N TYR A 8 8.86 9.53 7.19
CA TYR A 8 9.83 8.55 6.71
C TYR A 8 9.59 8.11 5.24
N TYR A 9 8.54 8.59 4.58
CA TYR A 9 8.16 8.18 3.23
C TYR A 9 9.29 8.37 2.21
N GLU A 10 9.98 9.49 2.24
CA GLU A 10 11.07 9.81 1.31
C GLU A 10 12.37 9.06 1.62
N LYS A 11 12.50 8.47 2.81
CA LYS A 11 13.65 7.63 3.17
C LYS A 11 13.64 6.29 2.42
N PHE A 12 12.45 5.86 1.94
CA PHE A 12 12.32 4.59 1.24
C PHE A 12 12.95 4.62 -0.16
N LYS A 13 13.87 3.69 -0.39
CA LYS A 13 14.44 3.37 -1.72
C LYS A 13 14.51 1.86 -1.86
N CYS A 14 13.97 1.33 -2.97
CA CYS A 14 14.07 -0.09 -3.26
C CYS A 14 15.53 -0.50 -3.50
N ILE A 15 16.01 -1.53 -2.82
CA ILE A 15 17.37 -2.05 -2.93
C ILE A 15 17.50 -3.19 -3.97
N GLY A 16 16.42 -3.53 -4.66
CA GLY A 16 16.42 -4.45 -5.80
C GLY A 16 17.02 -5.81 -5.47
N THR A 17 18.15 -6.14 -6.12
CA THR A 17 18.85 -7.42 -5.96
C THR A 17 19.40 -7.68 -4.56
N ASP A 18 19.67 -6.63 -3.81
CA ASP A 18 20.25 -6.73 -2.46
C ASP A 18 19.16 -6.99 -1.39
N CYS A 19 17.89 -7.07 -1.81
CA CYS A 19 16.80 -7.32 -0.89
C CYS A 19 16.86 -8.75 -0.34
N PRO A 20 16.82 -8.94 0.99
CA PRO A 20 16.85 -10.26 1.61
C PRO A 20 15.57 -11.07 1.36
N ASP A 21 14.51 -10.42 0.90
CA ASP A 21 13.22 -11.02 0.59
C ASP A 21 12.71 -10.53 -0.79
N THR A 22 11.49 -10.84 -1.16
CA THR A 22 10.90 -10.43 -2.43
C THR A 22 9.46 -9.98 -2.29
N CYS A 23 9.13 -8.85 -2.91
CA CYS A 23 7.74 -8.39 -3.06
C CYS A 23 6.93 -9.23 -4.06
N CYS A 24 7.53 -10.24 -4.68
CA CYS A 24 6.90 -11.10 -5.68
C CYS A 24 6.50 -12.48 -5.14
N ALA A 25 6.26 -12.62 -3.84
CA ALA A 25 5.88 -13.88 -3.21
C ALA A 25 4.77 -13.70 -2.16
N CYS A 26 4.04 -14.79 -1.89
CA CYS A 26 3.05 -14.94 -0.82
C CYS A 26 1.75 -14.12 -0.96
N TRP A 27 1.50 -13.46 -2.09
CA TRP A 27 0.24 -12.76 -2.36
C TRP A 27 -0.11 -12.72 -3.85
N GLU A 28 -1.39 -12.56 -4.18
CA GLU A 28 -1.84 -12.45 -5.57
C GLU A 28 -1.61 -11.02 -6.09
N ILE A 29 -0.82 -10.89 -7.15
CA ILE A 29 -0.56 -9.61 -7.80
C ILE A 29 -1.65 -9.36 -8.84
N VAL A 30 -2.51 -8.38 -8.59
CA VAL A 30 -3.57 -7.96 -9.51
C VAL A 30 -2.98 -6.99 -10.54
N ALA A 31 -3.22 -7.26 -11.82
CA ALA A 31 -2.84 -6.38 -12.91
C ALA A 31 -4.03 -5.53 -13.35
N ASP A 32 -3.84 -4.22 -13.41
CA ASP A 32 -4.85 -3.27 -13.87
C ASP A 32 -5.18 -3.43 -15.37
N ASP A 33 -6.37 -2.97 -15.77
CA ASP A 33 -6.87 -3.13 -17.15
C ASP A 33 -5.99 -2.46 -18.20
N LYS A 34 -5.35 -1.35 -17.87
CA LYS A 34 -4.42 -0.64 -18.77
C LYS A 34 -3.18 -1.50 -19.02
N SER A 35 -2.62 -2.06 -17.97
CA SER A 35 -1.46 -2.96 -18.04
C SER A 35 -1.80 -4.24 -18.82
N LEU A 36 -2.94 -4.87 -18.56
CA LEU A 36 -3.39 -6.06 -19.31
C LEU A 36 -3.56 -5.78 -20.79
N LYS A 37 -4.16 -4.64 -21.18
CA LYS A 37 -4.26 -4.21 -22.59
C LYS A 37 -2.89 -4.05 -23.23
N ASN A 38 -1.91 -3.48 -22.52
CA ASN A 38 -0.54 -3.32 -23.00
C ASN A 38 0.15 -4.67 -23.18
N TYR A 39 -0.03 -5.61 -22.24
CA TYR A 39 0.53 -6.96 -22.34
C TYR A 39 -0.01 -7.73 -23.55
N ILE A 40 -1.29 -7.62 -23.85
CA ILE A 40 -1.88 -8.24 -25.05
C ILE A 40 -1.29 -7.65 -26.33
N LYS A 41 -1.04 -6.34 -26.35
CA LYS A 41 -0.46 -5.62 -27.52
C LYS A 41 1.04 -5.81 -27.69
N TYR A 42 1.74 -6.21 -26.63
CA TYR A 42 3.20 -6.39 -26.68
C TYR A 42 3.62 -7.37 -27.81
N ARG A 43 4.71 -7.08 -28.54
CA ARG A 43 5.18 -7.82 -29.72
C ARG A 43 6.61 -8.41 -29.59
N GLY A 44 7.25 -8.29 -28.43
CA GLY A 44 8.61 -8.79 -28.21
C GLY A 44 8.69 -10.32 -28.01
N LYS A 45 9.91 -10.84 -27.95
CA LYS A 45 10.20 -12.28 -27.78
C LYS A 45 9.58 -12.86 -26.48
N PHE A 46 9.43 -12.04 -25.47
CA PHE A 46 8.86 -12.41 -24.17
C PHE A 46 7.34 -12.63 -24.19
N LYS A 47 6.62 -12.28 -25.28
CA LYS A 47 5.15 -12.32 -25.37
C LYS A 47 4.53 -13.65 -24.96
N LYS A 48 5.06 -14.76 -25.44
CA LYS A 48 4.50 -16.10 -25.14
C LYS A 48 4.54 -16.40 -23.64
N GLN A 49 5.68 -16.11 -23.00
CA GLN A 49 5.86 -16.29 -21.56
C GLN A 49 4.98 -15.32 -20.75
N LEU A 50 4.89 -14.06 -21.20
CA LEU A 50 4.06 -13.03 -20.61
C LEU A 50 2.59 -13.49 -20.54
N LEU A 51 1.98 -13.85 -21.67
CA LEU A 51 0.56 -14.21 -21.72
C LEU A 51 0.27 -15.55 -21.01
N LYS A 52 1.20 -16.51 -21.03
CA LYS A 52 1.06 -17.77 -20.29
C LYS A 52 0.95 -17.58 -18.78
N ASN A 53 1.65 -16.58 -18.25
CA ASN A 53 1.78 -16.34 -16.80
C ASN A 53 0.76 -15.33 -16.25
N ILE A 54 -0.26 -14.96 -17.05
CA ILE A 54 -1.37 -14.11 -16.62
C ILE A 54 -2.66 -14.95 -16.58
N ASN A 55 -3.40 -14.80 -15.49
CA ASN A 55 -4.78 -15.24 -15.43
C ASN A 55 -5.69 -14.07 -15.81
N PHE A 56 -6.14 -14.03 -17.07
CA PHE A 56 -6.96 -12.92 -17.59
C PHE A 56 -8.36 -12.86 -16.98
N PHE A 57 -8.88 -13.98 -16.50
CA PHE A 57 -10.21 -14.01 -15.85
C PHE A 57 -10.15 -13.35 -14.47
N LYS A 58 -9.13 -13.71 -13.66
CA LYS A 58 -8.89 -13.08 -12.34
C LYS A 58 -8.11 -11.78 -12.43
N LYS A 59 -7.58 -11.43 -13.58
CA LYS A 59 -6.66 -10.30 -13.78
C LYS A 59 -5.41 -10.36 -12.87
N THR A 60 -4.89 -11.56 -12.60
CA THR A 60 -3.74 -11.75 -11.71
C THR A 60 -2.57 -12.39 -12.41
N PHE A 61 -1.37 -12.18 -11.91
CA PHE A 61 -0.22 -12.98 -12.30
C PHE A 61 -0.30 -14.36 -11.66
N ARG A 62 0.07 -15.39 -12.44
CA ARG A 62 0.13 -16.76 -11.92
C ARG A 62 1.23 -16.88 -10.88
N GLN A 63 1.05 -17.79 -9.96
CA GLN A 63 2.06 -18.16 -8.96
C GLN A 63 2.55 -19.58 -9.22
N THR A 64 3.76 -19.87 -8.79
CA THR A 64 4.31 -21.22 -8.67
C THR A 64 3.75 -21.93 -7.43
N ASP A 65 4.01 -23.21 -7.27
CA ASP A 65 3.57 -24.01 -6.11
C ASP A 65 4.09 -23.45 -4.77
N ASN A 66 5.20 -22.70 -4.81
CA ASN A 66 5.77 -22.01 -3.65
C ASN A 66 5.25 -20.56 -3.48
N LEU A 67 4.08 -20.24 -4.00
CA LEU A 67 3.45 -18.93 -3.93
C LEU A 67 4.30 -17.76 -4.47
N ARG A 68 5.26 -18.04 -5.36
CA ARG A 68 6.10 -17.05 -6.00
C ARG A 68 5.48 -16.60 -7.32
N CYS A 69 5.58 -15.33 -7.64
CA CYS A 69 5.14 -14.83 -8.93
C CYS A 69 5.85 -15.56 -10.08
N ALA A 70 5.10 -15.97 -11.10
CA ALA A 70 5.64 -16.70 -12.25
C ALA A 70 6.62 -15.87 -13.12
N PHE A 71 6.72 -14.57 -12.88
CA PHE A 71 7.74 -13.71 -13.50
C PHE A 71 9.02 -13.57 -12.68
N LEU A 72 9.07 -14.10 -11.47
CA LEU A 72 10.28 -14.08 -10.64
C LEU A 72 11.23 -15.19 -11.10
N ASN A 73 12.47 -14.84 -11.38
CA ASN A 73 13.52 -15.80 -11.75
C ASN A 73 14.23 -16.38 -10.51
N ARG A 74 15.25 -17.20 -10.75
CA ARG A 74 16.03 -17.86 -9.68
C ARG A 74 16.90 -16.88 -8.88
N ASP A 75 17.23 -15.75 -9.48
CA ASP A 75 18.05 -14.68 -8.86
C ASP A 75 17.20 -13.63 -8.15
N ASN A 76 15.92 -13.93 -7.87
CA ASN A 76 14.93 -13.03 -7.28
C ASN A 76 14.66 -11.75 -8.10
N LEU A 77 14.91 -11.79 -9.41
CA LEU A 77 14.65 -10.69 -10.32
C LEU A 77 13.38 -10.89 -11.13
N CYS A 78 12.67 -9.80 -11.42
CA CYS A 78 11.46 -9.84 -12.22
C CYS A 78 11.80 -9.93 -13.72
N ASN A 79 11.49 -11.06 -14.36
CA ASN A 79 11.68 -11.24 -15.80
C ASN A 79 10.89 -10.25 -16.66
N MET A 80 9.74 -9.79 -16.19
CA MET A 80 8.98 -8.74 -16.88
C MET A 80 9.78 -7.45 -16.93
N GLN A 81 10.33 -7.03 -15.80
CA GLN A 81 11.17 -5.83 -15.72
C GLN A 81 12.44 -5.97 -16.56
N LEU A 82 13.11 -7.13 -16.50
CA LEU A 82 14.33 -7.39 -17.27
C LEU A 82 14.09 -7.38 -18.79
N GLN A 83 12.94 -7.91 -19.26
CA GLN A 83 12.66 -8.07 -20.69
C GLN A 83 11.88 -6.90 -21.31
N MET A 84 11.15 -6.15 -20.53
CA MET A 84 10.24 -5.11 -21.00
C MET A 84 10.51 -3.73 -20.37
N GLY A 85 11.39 -3.66 -19.37
CA GLY A 85 11.68 -2.45 -18.62
C GLY A 85 10.69 -2.18 -17.48
N GLU A 86 11.04 -1.25 -16.59
CA GLU A 86 10.25 -0.87 -15.42
C GLU A 86 8.86 -0.30 -15.80
N ALA A 87 8.80 0.47 -16.88
CA ALA A 87 7.55 1.06 -17.38
C ALA A 87 6.49 0.01 -17.80
N ALA A 88 6.87 -1.27 -17.93
CA ALA A 88 5.94 -2.35 -18.23
C ALA A 88 5.31 -2.99 -16.98
N LEU A 89 5.75 -2.63 -15.80
CA LEU A 89 5.17 -3.14 -14.56
C LEU A 89 3.71 -2.66 -14.43
N CYS A 90 2.84 -3.52 -13.87
CA CYS A 90 1.48 -3.11 -13.56
C CYS A 90 1.45 -2.16 -12.35
N ARG A 91 0.33 -1.44 -12.18
CA ARG A 91 0.15 -0.46 -11.09
C ARG A 91 0.49 -1.04 -9.73
N THR A 92 0.08 -2.26 -9.43
CA THR A 92 0.37 -2.95 -8.18
C THR A 92 1.88 -3.10 -7.94
N CYS A 93 2.63 -3.59 -8.95
CA CYS A 93 4.07 -3.76 -8.84
C CYS A 93 4.83 -2.43 -8.76
N THR A 94 4.36 -1.41 -9.48
CA THR A 94 4.99 -0.07 -9.47
C THR A 94 4.77 0.64 -8.14
N ASN A 95 3.58 0.46 -7.54
CA ASN A 95 3.24 1.14 -6.29
C ASN A 95 3.89 0.49 -5.06
N TYR A 96 4.04 -0.84 -5.03
CA TYR A 96 4.60 -1.51 -3.85
C TYR A 96 5.97 -0.92 -3.44
N PRO A 97 6.22 -0.67 -2.18
CA PRO A 97 5.40 -0.92 -0.98
C PRO A 97 4.43 0.20 -0.62
N ARG A 98 4.16 1.13 -1.54
CA ARG A 98 3.23 2.25 -1.30
C ARG A 98 1.80 1.75 -1.33
N HIS A 99 1.05 2.11 -0.30
CA HIS A 99 -0.38 1.94 -0.22
C HIS A 99 -1.02 3.32 -0.31
N ILE A 100 -1.95 3.50 -1.24
CA ILE A 100 -2.56 4.81 -1.55
C ILE A 100 -4.06 4.66 -1.33
N GLU A 101 -4.57 5.38 -0.33
CA GLU A 101 -6.00 5.55 -0.10
C GLU A 101 -6.49 6.84 -0.74
N GLU A 102 -7.62 6.75 -1.41
CA GLU A 102 -8.19 7.84 -2.19
C GLU A 102 -9.51 8.30 -1.55
N PHE A 103 -9.53 9.53 -1.03
CA PHE A 103 -10.69 10.15 -0.39
C PHE A 103 -10.93 11.51 -1.06
N GLU A 104 -11.85 11.57 -2.02
CA GLU A 104 -12.15 12.80 -2.76
C GLU A 104 -10.86 13.57 -3.14
N ASN A 105 -10.66 14.77 -2.61
CA ASN A 105 -9.47 15.59 -2.85
C ASN A 105 -8.28 15.26 -1.93
N VAL A 106 -8.31 14.13 -1.23
CA VAL A 106 -7.22 13.67 -0.36
C VAL A 106 -6.65 12.35 -0.86
N ARG A 107 -5.33 12.23 -0.83
CA ARG A 107 -4.57 10.98 -1.06
C ARG A 107 -3.70 10.73 0.15
N GLU A 108 -4.00 9.66 0.87
CA GLU A 108 -3.18 9.22 1.98
C GLU A 108 -2.26 8.11 1.52
N ILE A 109 -0.96 8.31 1.70
CA ILE A 109 0.05 7.36 1.25
C ILE A 109 0.76 6.79 2.48
N SER A 110 0.81 5.47 2.57
CA SER A 110 1.60 4.76 3.57
C SER A 110 2.60 3.80 2.91
N LEU A 111 3.51 3.25 3.68
CA LEU A 111 4.46 2.23 3.23
C LEU A 111 4.20 0.93 4.00
N SER A 112 4.07 -0.18 3.25
CA SER A 112 3.83 -1.50 3.84
C SER A 112 5.06 -2.02 4.58
N VAL A 113 4.88 -2.40 5.84
CA VAL A 113 5.93 -3.02 6.67
C VAL A 113 6.31 -4.45 6.21
N SER A 114 5.59 -5.02 5.26
CA SER A 114 5.99 -6.27 4.60
C SER A 114 7.22 -6.10 3.71
N CYS A 115 7.63 -4.86 3.42
CA CYS A 115 8.90 -4.56 2.76
C CYS A 115 10.02 -4.50 3.79
N PRO A 116 11.10 -5.32 3.67
CA PRO A 116 12.21 -5.31 4.63
C PRO A 116 12.85 -3.94 4.83
N VAL A 117 12.99 -3.16 3.76
CA VAL A 117 13.56 -1.80 3.86
C VAL A 117 12.66 -0.87 4.67
N VAL A 118 11.33 -0.96 4.48
CA VAL A 118 10.38 -0.16 5.26
C VAL A 118 10.40 -0.59 6.73
N ALA A 119 10.42 -1.90 6.99
CA ALA A 119 10.52 -2.43 8.34
C ALA A 119 11.82 -1.95 9.04
N GLU A 120 12.95 -1.97 8.33
CA GLU A 120 14.23 -1.47 8.84
C GLU A 120 14.19 0.02 9.17
N ILE A 121 13.61 0.85 8.28
CA ILE A 121 13.43 2.29 8.52
C ILE A 121 12.65 2.52 9.83
N LEU A 122 11.52 1.81 10.00
CA LEU A 122 10.66 1.98 11.17
C LEU A 122 11.29 1.46 12.47
N LEU A 123 12.01 0.33 12.41
CA LEU A 123 12.65 -0.26 13.59
C LEU A 123 13.86 0.54 14.09
N ASN A 124 14.52 1.26 13.17
CA ASN A 124 15.69 2.08 13.51
C ASN A 124 15.31 3.55 13.83
N ASP A 125 14.07 3.95 13.64
CA ASP A 125 13.62 5.31 13.99
C ASP A 125 13.09 5.36 15.42
N SER A 126 13.79 6.08 16.29
CA SER A 126 13.41 6.30 17.69
C SER A 126 12.43 7.47 17.85
N ASN A 127 12.20 8.27 16.83
CA ASN A 127 11.31 9.41 16.88
C ASN A 127 9.85 9.01 16.78
N LYS A 128 8.96 9.94 17.11
CA LYS A 128 7.55 9.83 16.76
C LYS A 128 7.40 10.04 15.26
N THR A 129 6.48 9.32 14.64
CA THR A 129 6.11 9.53 13.24
C THR A 129 5.22 10.77 13.13
N ASP A 130 5.60 11.70 12.28
CA ASP A 130 4.79 12.83 11.86
C ASP A 130 4.23 12.62 10.45
N PHE A 131 3.14 13.31 10.13
CA PHE A 131 2.51 13.24 8.81
C PHE A 131 2.66 14.57 8.09
N ILE A 132 3.20 14.51 6.88
CA ILE A 132 3.44 15.67 6.02
C ILE A 132 2.30 15.74 5.00
N SER A 133 1.73 16.94 4.83
CA SER A 133 0.70 17.19 3.83
C SER A 133 1.19 18.20 2.79
N VAL A 134 0.99 17.88 1.50
CA VAL A 134 1.39 18.70 0.35
C VAL A 134 0.21 18.89 -0.59
N GLU A 135 -0.11 20.13 -0.93
CA GLU A 135 -1.13 20.43 -1.92
C GLU A 135 -0.57 20.35 -3.35
N ARG A 136 -1.37 19.80 -4.27
CA ARG A 136 -1.10 19.78 -5.72
C ARG A 136 -2.35 20.18 -6.48
N ASP A 137 -2.16 20.84 -7.62
CA ASP A 137 -3.24 21.28 -8.51
C ASP A 137 -3.88 20.07 -9.20
N ASN A 138 -4.87 19.49 -8.55
CA ASN A 138 -5.72 18.45 -9.11
C ASN A 138 -6.99 18.39 -8.26
N GLU A 139 -8.14 18.23 -8.88
CA GLU A 139 -9.42 18.12 -8.19
C GLU A 139 -10.15 16.88 -8.69
N GLU A 140 -10.73 16.12 -7.78
CA GLU A 140 -11.60 15.00 -8.08
C GLU A 140 -12.80 15.02 -7.15
N GLU A 141 -13.98 14.78 -7.70
CA GLU A 141 -15.21 14.63 -6.93
C GLU A 141 -15.64 13.18 -6.90
N PHE A 142 -15.94 12.67 -5.73
CA PHE A 142 -16.54 11.35 -5.53
C PHE A 142 -18.02 11.51 -5.21
N LYS A 143 -18.88 10.78 -5.92
CA LYS A 143 -20.28 10.66 -5.55
C LYS A 143 -20.38 9.85 -4.25
N ASP A 144 -21.23 10.29 -3.36
CA ASP A 144 -21.53 9.60 -2.10
C ASP A 144 -20.40 9.59 -1.07
N PHE A 145 -19.47 10.58 -1.11
CA PHE A 145 -18.45 10.73 -0.09
C PHE A 145 -19.01 11.44 1.16
N ASP A 146 -18.98 10.77 2.31
CA ASP A 146 -19.39 11.33 3.60
C ASP A 146 -18.23 12.07 4.27
N LEU A 147 -18.13 13.37 3.98
CA LEU A 147 -17.08 14.23 4.52
C LEU A 147 -17.11 14.33 6.05
N LEU A 148 -18.31 14.32 6.67
CA LEU A 148 -18.43 14.43 8.12
C LEU A 148 -17.93 13.16 8.81
N LEU A 149 -18.33 11.99 8.30
CA LEU A 149 -17.82 10.71 8.80
C LEU A 149 -16.31 10.61 8.60
N TYR A 150 -15.81 10.98 7.42
CA TYR A 150 -14.36 11.00 7.14
C TYR A 150 -13.60 11.87 8.15
N SER A 151 -14.08 13.10 8.40
CA SER A 151 -13.47 14.00 9.40
C SER A 151 -13.40 13.36 10.80
N LYS A 152 -14.50 12.75 11.25
CA LYS A 152 -14.54 12.05 12.55
C LYS A 152 -13.60 10.86 12.63
N LEU A 153 -13.46 10.11 11.56
CA LEU A 153 -12.51 9.00 11.48
C LEU A 153 -11.05 9.49 11.49
N CYS A 154 -10.77 10.64 10.86
CA CYS A 154 -9.46 11.27 10.94
C CYS A 154 -9.13 11.72 12.37
N ASP A 155 -10.10 12.36 13.09
CA ASP A 155 -9.93 12.72 14.49
C ASP A 155 -9.65 11.49 15.36
N ALA A 156 -10.46 10.43 15.20
CA ALA A 156 -10.30 9.18 15.94
C ALA A 156 -8.93 8.53 15.68
N ARG A 157 -8.49 8.49 14.43
CA ARG A 157 -7.18 7.97 14.03
C ARG A 157 -6.05 8.78 14.68
N SER A 158 -6.15 10.10 14.70
CA SER A 158 -5.14 10.97 15.32
C SER A 158 -5.00 10.67 16.82
N ILE A 159 -6.11 10.50 17.53
CA ILE A 159 -6.11 10.10 18.93
C ILE A 159 -5.46 8.72 19.12
N MET A 160 -5.78 7.75 18.27
CA MET A 160 -5.17 6.40 18.35
C MET A 160 -3.66 6.45 18.12
N ILE A 161 -3.20 7.24 17.15
CA ILE A 161 -1.76 7.42 16.89
C ILE A 161 -1.07 8.06 18.10
N GLU A 162 -1.67 9.08 18.69
CA GLU A 162 -1.13 9.74 19.88
C GLU A 162 -1.02 8.77 21.06
N ILE A 163 -2.05 7.96 21.32
CA ILE A 163 -2.02 6.91 22.35
C ILE A 163 -0.88 5.92 22.06
N LEU A 164 -0.79 5.41 20.83
CA LEU A 164 0.22 4.42 20.46
C LEU A 164 1.65 4.97 20.53
N GLN A 165 1.83 6.26 20.30
CA GLN A 165 3.13 6.93 20.35
C GLN A 165 3.51 7.44 21.75
N ASN A 166 2.63 7.33 22.75
CA ASN A 166 2.93 7.71 24.13
C ASN A 166 3.78 6.65 24.84
N ARG A 167 5.10 6.76 24.73
CA ARG A 167 6.05 5.77 25.26
C ARG A 167 6.19 5.78 26.79
N GLU A 168 5.54 6.69 27.49
CA GLU A 168 5.46 6.69 28.96
C GLU A 168 4.51 5.62 29.47
N ILE A 169 3.61 5.12 28.61
CA ILE A 169 2.64 4.08 28.90
C ILE A 169 3.14 2.72 28.35
N PRO A 170 3.03 1.61 29.10
CA PRO A 170 3.37 0.28 28.58
C PRO A 170 2.65 -0.05 27.27
N ILE A 171 3.36 -0.75 26.36
CA ILE A 171 2.83 -1.03 25.02
C ILE A 171 1.51 -1.83 25.06
N GLU A 172 1.37 -2.77 25.99
CA GLU A 172 0.18 -3.59 26.16
C GLU A 172 -1.04 -2.71 26.46
N LEU A 173 -0.88 -1.72 27.34
CA LEU A 173 -1.96 -0.81 27.71
C LEU A 173 -2.32 0.12 26.53
N ARG A 174 -1.32 0.64 25.81
CA ARG A 174 -1.57 1.45 24.61
C ARG A 174 -2.37 0.68 23.57
N MET A 175 -2.01 -0.58 23.32
CA MET A 175 -2.73 -1.45 22.38
C MET A 175 -4.16 -1.72 22.85
N GLN A 176 -4.36 -2.05 24.14
CA GLN A 176 -5.68 -2.31 24.70
C GLN A 176 -6.59 -1.08 24.59
N VAL A 177 -6.10 0.10 24.97
CA VAL A 177 -6.87 1.36 24.86
C VAL A 177 -7.21 1.68 23.42
N SER A 178 -6.27 1.54 22.49
CA SER A 178 -6.52 1.78 21.07
C SER A 178 -7.56 0.83 20.49
N ILE A 179 -7.51 -0.45 20.83
CA ILE A 179 -8.51 -1.45 20.39
C ILE A 179 -9.88 -1.13 20.99
N ALA A 180 -9.96 -0.83 22.29
CA ALA A 180 -11.21 -0.48 22.95
C ALA A 180 -11.85 0.78 22.36
N PHE A 181 -11.03 1.80 22.08
CA PHE A 181 -11.48 3.03 21.44
C PHE A 181 -12.00 2.78 20.02
N GLY A 182 -11.26 2.01 19.20
CA GLY A 182 -11.72 1.64 17.86
C GLY A 182 -13.02 0.84 17.87
N HIS A 183 -13.20 -0.06 18.85
CA HIS A 183 -14.43 -0.82 19.03
C HIS A 183 -15.62 0.09 19.43
N ASP A 184 -15.41 1.09 20.31
CA ASP A 184 -16.46 2.06 20.67
C ASP A 184 -16.88 2.92 19.48
N ILE A 185 -15.91 3.45 18.72
CA ILE A 185 -16.17 4.20 17.48
C ILE A 185 -16.99 3.37 16.50
N GLN A 186 -16.60 2.12 16.24
CA GLN A 186 -17.36 1.23 15.36
C GLN A 186 -18.77 0.97 15.87
N GLY A 187 -18.92 0.81 17.17
CA GLY A 187 -20.24 0.66 17.81
C GLY A 187 -21.13 1.89 17.62
N ARG A 188 -20.57 3.10 17.74
CA ARG A 188 -21.29 4.37 17.48
C ARG A 188 -21.70 4.51 16.03
N ILE A 189 -20.82 4.18 15.08
CA ILE A 189 -21.13 4.17 13.65
C ILE A 189 -22.33 3.25 13.38
N ASN A 190 -22.29 2.02 13.90
CA ASN A 190 -23.33 1.02 13.68
C ASN A 190 -24.70 1.45 14.22
N ARG A 191 -24.74 2.31 15.25
CA ARG A 191 -25.95 2.86 15.86
C ARG A 191 -26.33 4.24 15.34
N ASN A 192 -25.62 4.79 14.35
CA ASN A 192 -25.75 6.18 13.88
C ASN A 192 -25.57 7.24 14.99
N GLU A 193 -24.69 6.98 15.96
CA GLU A 193 -24.44 7.84 17.13
C GLU A 193 -23.05 8.52 17.06
N ILE A 194 -22.39 8.50 15.93
CA ILE A 194 -21.03 9.03 15.79
C ILE A 194 -20.97 10.57 15.97
N PHE A 195 -22.10 11.26 15.79
CA PHE A 195 -22.22 12.70 15.90
C PHE A 195 -22.98 13.16 17.16
N SER A 196 -23.31 12.26 18.06
CA SER A 196 -24.03 12.55 19.32
C SER A 196 -23.08 12.67 20.51
#